data_d239dbbf5f92828dbac164484dc23781
#
_entry.id   d239dbbf5f92828dbac164484dc23781
#
_cell.length_a   1.000
_cell.length_b   1.000
_cell.length_c   1.000
_cell.angle_alpha   90.00
_cell.angle_beta   90.00
_cell.angle_gamma   90.00
#
_symmetry.space_group_name_H-M   'P 1'
#
loop_
_entity.id
_entity.type
_entity.pdbx_description
1 polymer ?
#
loop_
_entity_poly.entity_id
_entity_poly.type
_entity_poly.pdbx_seq_one_letter_code
_entity_poly.pdbx_strand_id
1 'polypeptide(L)'
;MPALYKKLFYRSRLALIGSMLGKPQPKPMTFVGPGSASQLARAISQFGVRKLLVVTDKPLRELGILDATLAALSGHGVATAVYDGVLPDPTQQVVDDGIAMLKSEACEAVLAFGGGSSIDSAKVIALASANSCSAADCIGPNKCKLPALPFFAIPTTAGTGSEGTCIAVISDNETHAKGGVIDNSIIPRAAALDPGVMQGLPAHITAATGMDALTHAIESYIGTFGNAETDFYGLASAKLIFENLSRACDNGDDLEAREAMALASYYGGLAITQALVGYVHAISHNLGARYGVPHGLGNAMVLPHVLELLKEDAAPRMAEIALHAGLGESTESESALAQKLVDRVWELNRKIGIPETTDLIKPEDIDELVDVSLSEGSAYPTPRFFDKHECRGILERLSAA
;
A
#
# COMPACT_ATOMS: atom_id res chain seq x y z
N MET A 1 12.94 -16.65 -21.76
CA MET A 1 13.68 -15.43 -21.28
C MET A 1 13.51 -14.31 -22.28
N PRO A 2 13.28 -13.04 -21.86
CA PRO A 2 13.36 -11.93 -22.80
C PRO A 2 14.71 -11.92 -23.51
N ALA A 3 14.77 -11.52 -24.75
CA ALA A 3 16.05 -11.40 -25.46
C ALA A 3 16.97 -10.43 -24.70
N LEU A 4 18.29 -10.67 -24.77
CA LEU A 4 19.28 -9.93 -24.01
C LEU A 4 19.14 -8.40 -24.14
N TYR A 5 18.80 -7.90 -25.36
CA TYR A 5 18.58 -6.48 -25.60
C TYR A 5 17.38 -5.90 -24.82
N LYS A 6 16.28 -6.68 -24.63
CA LYS A 6 15.13 -6.27 -23.83
C LYS A 6 15.50 -6.15 -22.36
N LYS A 7 16.28 -7.11 -21.83
CA LYS A 7 16.78 -7.05 -20.45
C LYS A 7 17.69 -5.83 -20.22
N LEU A 8 18.57 -5.51 -21.17
CA LEU A 8 19.43 -4.33 -21.09
C LEU A 8 18.61 -3.04 -21.14
N PHE A 9 17.60 -2.97 -22.01
CA PHE A 9 16.70 -1.83 -22.10
C PHE A 9 15.93 -1.61 -20.79
N TYR A 10 15.34 -2.66 -20.22
CA TYR A 10 14.64 -2.59 -18.94
C TYR A 10 15.56 -2.13 -17.81
N ARG A 11 16.76 -2.70 -17.70
CA ARG A 11 17.75 -2.30 -16.69
C ARG A 11 18.19 -0.85 -16.85
N SER A 12 18.39 -0.37 -18.08
CA SER A 12 18.77 1.03 -18.34
C SER A 12 17.64 2.01 -17.93
N ARG A 13 16.39 1.66 -18.24
CA ARG A 13 15.21 2.43 -17.82
C ARG A 13 15.09 2.46 -16.29
N LEU A 14 15.25 1.32 -15.64
CA LEU A 14 15.22 1.20 -14.19
C LEU A 14 16.35 2.00 -13.52
N ALA A 15 17.56 1.98 -14.06
CA ALA A 15 18.67 2.77 -13.53
C ALA A 15 18.36 4.29 -13.55
N LEU A 16 17.68 4.78 -14.60
CA LEU A 16 17.24 6.17 -14.67
C LEU A 16 16.19 6.48 -13.60
N ILE A 17 15.19 5.61 -13.43
CA ILE A 17 14.15 5.75 -12.41
C ILE A 17 14.78 5.69 -11.00
N GLY A 18 15.67 4.74 -10.74
CA GLY A 18 16.35 4.60 -9.45
C GLY A 18 17.20 5.84 -9.09
N SER A 19 17.82 6.50 -10.06
CA SER A 19 18.55 7.75 -9.82
C SER A 19 17.64 8.91 -9.39
N MET A 20 16.37 8.90 -9.79
CA MET A 20 15.37 9.89 -9.39
C MET A 20 14.79 9.59 -7.99
N LEU A 21 14.55 8.32 -7.69
CA LEU A 21 13.97 7.87 -6.42
C LEU A 21 14.98 7.79 -5.27
N GLY A 22 16.26 7.66 -5.57
CA GLY A 22 17.34 7.52 -4.57
C GLY A 22 17.62 8.77 -3.72
N LYS A 23 16.85 9.85 -3.90
CA LYS A 23 16.93 11.04 -3.04
C LYS A 23 16.11 10.84 -1.77
N PRO A 24 16.57 11.38 -0.61
CA PRO A 24 15.77 11.36 0.61
C PRO A 24 14.38 11.95 0.36
N GLN A 25 13.36 11.21 0.76
CA GLN A 25 11.97 11.64 0.65
C GLN A 25 11.50 12.28 1.98
N PRO A 26 10.64 13.32 1.93
CA PRO A 26 10.01 13.81 3.14
C PRO A 26 9.19 12.71 3.81
N LYS A 27 9.04 12.80 5.14
CA LYS A 27 8.22 11.87 5.92
C LYS A 27 7.23 12.65 6.75
N PRO A 28 6.04 12.13 6.98
CA PRO A 28 5.08 12.78 7.87
C PRO A 28 5.60 12.80 9.31
N MET A 29 5.23 13.82 10.08
CA MET A 29 5.25 13.74 11.52
C MET A 29 4.25 12.65 11.93
N THR A 30 4.71 11.64 12.69
CA THR A 30 3.86 10.45 12.96
C THR A 30 3.57 10.35 14.45
N PHE A 31 2.29 10.30 14.79
CA PHE A 31 1.79 9.99 16.11
C PHE A 31 1.41 8.50 16.14
N VAL A 32 1.86 7.76 17.15
CA VAL A 32 1.66 6.31 17.23
C VAL A 32 1.02 5.95 18.56
N GLY A 33 0.13 4.99 18.56
CA GLY A 33 -0.50 4.42 19.73
C GLY A 33 -1.92 4.91 19.99
N PRO A 34 -2.58 4.33 21.03
CA PRO A 34 -3.96 4.66 21.35
C PRO A 34 -4.17 6.15 21.62
N GLY A 35 -5.17 6.75 20.98
CA GLY A 35 -5.48 8.17 21.09
C GLY A 35 -4.60 9.10 20.23
N SER A 36 -3.74 8.55 19.38
CA SER A 36 -2.90 9.36 18.47
C SER A 36 -3.75 10.16 17.45
N ALA A 37 -4.94 9.72 17.10
CA ALA A 37 -5.88 10.49 16.29
C ALA A 37 -6.26 11.82 16.96
N SER A 38 -6.48 11.85 18.28
CA SER A 38 -6.76 13.07 19.03
C SER A 38 -5.52 13.97 19.14
N GLN A 39 -4.32 13.38 19.23
CA GLN A 39 -3.07 14.15 19.21
C GLN A 39 -2.86 14.83 17.85
N LEU A 40 -3.17 14.13 16.76
CA LEU A 40 -3.15 14.70 15.42
C LEU A 40 -4.17 15.85 15.27
N ALA A 41 -5.39 15.70 15.80
CA ALA A 41 -6.40 16.79 15.78
C ALA A 41 -5.86 18.07 16.45
N ARG A 42 -5.18 17.93 17.60
CA ARG A 42 -4.48 19.05 18.25
C ARG A 42 -3.38 19.63 17.37
N ALA A 43 -2.55 18.78 16.76
CA ALA A 43 -1.47 19.22 15.88
C ALA A 43 -2.01 19.99 14.65
N ILE A 44 -3.10 19.54 14.04
CA ILE A 44 -3.77 20.22 12.92
C ILE A 44 -4.14 21.67 13.30
N SER A 45 -4.73 21.88 14.48
CA SER A 45 -5.00 23.23 15.00
C SER A 45 -3.72 24.07 15.15
N GLN A 46 -2.64 23.46 15.63
CA GLN A 46 -1.35 24.14 15.79
C GLN A 46 -0.66 24.48 14.45
N PHE A 47 -0.96 23.74 13.38
CA PHE A 47 -0.57 24.11 12.01
C PHE A 47 -1.34 25.31 11.46
N GLY A 48 -2.29 25.85 12.23
CA GLY A 48 -3.07 27.03 11.85
C GLY A 48 -4.29 26.72 10.99
N VAL A 49 -4.66 25.44 10.82
CA VAL A 49 -5.84 25.02 10.06
C VAL A 49 -7.11 25.34 10.87
N ARG A 50 -8.05 26.02 10.23
CA ARG A 50 -9.34 26.42 10.83
C ARG A 50 -10.52 25.62 10.30
N LYS A 51 -10.47 25.21 9.02
CA LYS A 51 -11.49 24.36 8.40
C LYS A 51 -10.85 23.37 7.44
N LEU A 52 -11.20 22.09 7.56
CA LEU A 52 -10.70 21.04 6.68
C LEU A 52 -11.82 20.13 6.16
N LEU A 53 -11.55 19.50 5.01
CA LEU A 53 -12.36 18.41 4.48
C LEU A 53 -11.87 17.09 5.07
N VAL A 54 -12.74 16.34 5.73
CA VAL A 54 -12.50 14.95 6.10
C VAL A 54 -12.96 14.07 4.94
N VAL A 55 -12.04 13.27 4.38
CA VAL A 55 -12.31 12.33 3.28
C VAL A 55 -12.35 10.92 3.86
N THR A 56 -13.50 10.26 3.70
CA THR A 56 -13.76 8.93 4.28
C THR A 56 -14.72 8.13 3.39
N ASP A 57 -15.07 6.94 3.82
CA ASP A 57 -16.13 6.13 3.20
C ASP A 57 -17.40 6.11 4.07
N LYS A 58 -18.51 5.77 3.42
CA LYS A 58 -19.81 5.73 4.08
C LYS A 58 -19.89 4.71 5.23
N PRO A 59 -19.36 3.49 5.11
CA PRO A 59 -19.32 2.53 6.22
C PRO A 59 -18.65 3.06 7.48
N LEU A 60 -17.48 3.70 7.39
CA LEU A 60 -16.79 4.25 8.56
C LEU A 60 -17.58 5.37 9.25
N ARG A 61 -18.27 6.19 8.45
CA ARG A 61 -19.16 7.22 8.98
C ARG A 61 -20.37 6.64 9.68
N GLU A 62 -21.05 5.67 9.07
CA GLU A 62 -22.25 5.03 9.64
C GLU A 62 -21.96 4.23 10.91
N LEU A 63 -20.77 3.65 11.02
CA LEU A 63 -20.30 2.95 12.22
C LEU A 63 -19.89 3.90 13.36
N GLY A 64 -19.83 5.22 13.12
CA GLY A 64 -19.46 6.21 14.14
C GLY A 64 -17.97 6.20 14.53
N ILE A 65 -17.12 5.49 13.81
CA ILE A 65 -15.67 5.39 14.12
C ILE A 65 -15.00 6.77 13.99
N LEU A 66 -15.50 7.61 13.08
CA LEU A 66 -15.01 8.96 12.84
C LEU A 66 -15.38 9.96 13.96
N ASP A 67 -16.43 9.71 14.74
CA ASP A 67 -17.05 10.70 15.63
C ASP A 67 -16.09 11.25 16.67
N ALA A 68 -15.27 10.40 17.27
CA ALA A 68 -14.27 10.82 18.26
C ALA A 68 -13.25 11.80 17.65
N THR A 69 -12.82 11.56 16.40
CA THR A 69 -11.90 12.43 15.67
C THR A 69 -12.54 13.78 15.34
N LEU A 70 -13.81 13.79 14.90
CA LEU A 70 -14.55 15.03 14.64
C LEU A 70 -14.75 15.85 15.93
N ALA A 71 -15.08 15.20 17.03
CA ALA A 71 -15.19 15.84 18.34
C ALA A 71 -13.84 16.45 18.80
N ALA A 72 -12.73 15.74 18.60
CA ALA A 72 -11.41 16.25 18.93
C ALA A 72 -11.02 17.47 18.08
N LEU A 73 -11.28 17.45 16.76
CA LEU A 73 -11.05 18.59 15.86
C LEU A 73 -11.87 19.81 16.31
N SER A 74 -13.17 19.61 16.54
CA SER A 74 -14.07 20.67 17.03
C SER A 74 -13.60 21.23 18.38
N GLY A 75 -13.19 20.38 19.31
CA GLY A 75 -12.66 20.77 20.62
C GLY A 75 -11.38 21.64 20.54
N HIS A 76 -10.63 21.54 19.45
CA HIS A 76 -9.46 22.36 19.15
C HIS A 76 -9.77 23.53 18.20
N GLY A 77 -11.05 23.83 17.93
CA GLY A 77 -11.47 24.97 17.12
C GLY A 77 -11.31 24.76 15.61
N VAL A 78 -11.18 23.51 15.14
CA VAL A 78 -11.11 23.18 13.72
C VAL A 78 -12.48 22.76 13.23
N ALA A 79 -13.06 23.53 12.31
CA ALA A 79 -14.31 23.18 11.64
C ALA A 79 -14.09 22.09 10.59
N THR A 80 -15.07 21.22 10.38
CA THR A 80 -14.98 20.11 9.45
C THR A 80 -16.17 20.06 8.49
N ALA A 81 -15.89 19.76 7.22
CA ALA A 81 -16.86 19.20 6.27
C ALA A 81 -16.49 17.73 6.06
N VAL A 82 -17.45 16.84 5.84
CA VAL A 82 -17.19 15.40 5.68
C VAL A 82 -17.64 14.94 4.31
N TYR A 83 -16.71 14.46 3.51
CA TYR A 83 -16.94 13.78 2.24
C TYR A 83 -16.82 12.28 2.47
N ASP A 84 -17.92 11.56 2.41
CA ASP A 84 -18.05 10.12 2.65
C ASP A 84 -18.33 9.30 1.37
N GLY A 85 -18.06 9.92 0.22
CA GLY A 85 -18.31 9.32 -1.10
C GLY A 85 -17.23 8.38 -1.61
N VAL A 86 -16.17 8.10 -0.83
CA VAL A 86 -15.10 7.23 -1.30
C VAL A 86 -15.58 5.78 -1.41
N LEU A 87 -15.23 5.15 -2.53
CA LEU A 87 -15.50 3.73 -2.83
C LEU A 87 -14.18 2.94 -2.87
N PRO A 88 -14.21 1.61 -2.71
CA PRO A 88 -13.08 0.78 -3.08
C PRO A 88 -12.66 1.04 -4.53
N ASP A 89 -11.36 1.07 -4.81
CA ASP A 89 -10.79 1.45 -6.12
C ASP A 89 -11.37 2.79 -6.65
N PRO A 90 -11.07 3.93 -5.98
CA PRO A 90 -11.75 5.20 -6.23
C PRO A 90 -11.50 5.68 -7.67
N THR A 91 -12.56 6.11 -8.33
CA THR A 91 -12.49 6.66 -9.68
C THR A 91 -12.16 8.15 -9.68
N GLN A 92 -11.77 8.68 -10.83
CA GLN A 92 -11.56 10.11 -11.04
C GLN A 92 -12.79 10.92 -10.63
N GLN A 93 -14.01 10.43 -10.94
CA GLN A 93 -15.26 11.11 -10.57
C GLN A 93 -15.44 11.24 -9.06
N VAL A 94 -15.15 10.17 -8.31
CA VAL A 94 -15.20 10.19 -6.83
C VAL A 94 -14.28 11.27 -6.27
N VAL A 95 -13.09 11.43 -6.86
CA VAL A 95 -12.13 12.47 -6.44
C VAL A 95 -12.61 13.86 -6.86
N ASP A 96 -13.15 14.03 -8.06
CA ASP A 96 -13.67 15.32 -8.55
C ASP A 96 -14.89 15.81 -7.73
N ASP A 97 -15.75 14.92 -7.26
CA ASP A 97 -16.84 15.24 -6.33
C ASP A 97 -16.28 15.75 -4.98
N GLY A 98 -15.22 15.13 -4.47
CA GLY A 98 -14.50 15.60 -3.28
C GLY A 98 -13.87 16.98 -3.47
N ILE A 99 -13.28 17.26 -4.65
CA ILE A 99 -12.73 18.57 -5.03
C ILE A 99 -13.86 19.63 -5.03
N ALA A 100 -15.01 19.30 -5.60
CA ALA A 100 -16.15 20.19 -5.64
C ALA A 100 -16.64 20.54 -4.23
N MET A 101 -16.73 19.53 -3.33
CA MET A 101 -17.11 19.74 -1.94
C MET A 101 -16.09 20.59 -1.17
N LEU A 102 -14.79 20.32 -1.34
CA LEU A 102 -13.73 21.12 -0.71
C LEU A 102 -13.86 22.61 -1.06
N LYS A 103 -14.11 22.91 -2.33
CA LYS A 103 -14.30 24.27 -2.83
C LYS A 103 -15.57 24.93 -2.28
N SER A 104 -16.71 24.22 -2.33
CA SER A 104 -18.01 24.75 -1.87
C SER A 104 -18.02 25.03 -0.37
N GLU A 105 -17.33 24.20 0.41
CA GLU A 105 -17.19 24.35 1.86
C GLU A 105 -16.05 25.29 2.26
N ALA A 106 -15.29 25.82 1.30
CA ALA A 106 -14.12 26.66 1.54
C ALA A 106 -13.13 26.06 2.55
N CYS A 107 -12.84 24.75 2.40
CA CYS A 107 -11.85 24.07 3.22
C CYS A 107 -10.43 24.42 2.76
N GLU A 108 -9.51 24.60 3.71
CA GLU A 108 -8.12 25.00 3.48
C GLU A 108 -7.10 23.85 3.64
N ALA A 109 -7.59 22.68 4.08
CA ALA A 109 -6.79 21.48 4.29
C ALA A 109 -7.63 20.22 4.08
N VAL A 110 -6.97 19.06 4.01
CA VAL A 110 -7.63 17.75 3.87
C VAL A 110 -7.13 16.79 4.94
N LEU A 111 -8.05 16.02 5.53
CA LEU A 111 -7.75 14.89 6.40
C LEU A 111 -8.33 13.62 5.78
N ALA A 112 -7.50 12.64 5.47
CA ALA A 112 -7.97 11.30 5.18
C ALA A 112 -8.27 10.55 6.48
N PHE A 113 -9.44 9.93 6.55
CA PHE A 113 -9.81 9.00 7.62
C PHE A 113 -10.35 7.73 6.97
N GLY A 114 -9.54 6.68 6.89
CA GLY A 114 -9.94 5.44 6.19
C GLY A 114 -8.77 4.60 5.72
N GLY A 115 -9.06 3.62 4.88
CA GLY A 115 -8.05 2.79 4.23
C GLY A 115 -7.34 3.49 3.06
N GLY A 116 -6.55 2.73 2.29
CA GLY A 116 -5.79 3.24 1.14
C GLY A 116 -6.63 4.05 0.16
N SER A 117 -7.85 3.60 -0.18
CA SER A 117 -8.76 4.32 -1.09
C SER A 117 -9.11 5.73 -0.59
N SER A 118 -9.39 5.87 0.70
CA SER A 118 -9.68 7.18 1.31
C SER A 118 -8.43 8.08 1.33
N ILE A 119 -7.27 7.50 1.64
CA ILE A 119 -6.00 8.24 1.68
C ILE A 119 -5.61 8.69 0.27
N ASP A 120 -5.68 7.82 -0.72
CA ASP A 120 -5.33 8.14 -2.11
C ASP A 120 -6.28 9.18 -2.72
N SER A 121 -7.60 9.05 -2.48
CA SER A 121 -8.56 10.07 -2.88
C SER A 121 -8.23 11.43 -2.25
N ALA A 122 -7.98 11.47 -0.94
CA ALA A 122 -7.65 12.68 -0.21
C ALA A 122 -6.36 13.35 -0.70
N LYS A 123 -5.33 12.57 -1.03
CA LYS A 123 -4.09 13.05 -1.65
C LYS A 123 -4.35 13.80 -2.95
N VAL A 124 -5.14 13.18 -3.84
CA VAL A 124 -5.43 13.77 -5.15
C VAL A 124 -6.38 14.96 -5.00
N ILE A 125 -7.37 14.91 -4.11
CA ILE A 125 -8.22 16.06 -3.76
C ILE A 125 -7.37 17.26 -3.31
N ALA A 126 -6.42 17.04 -2.40
CA ALA A 126 -5.54 18.10 -1.91
C ALA A 126 -4.65 18.69 -3.02
N LEU A 127 -4.09 17.85 -3.90
CA LEU A 127 -3.22 18.27 -4.99
C LEU A 127 -3.98 19.01 -6.08
N ALA A 128 -5.07 18.43 -6.58
CA ALA A 128 -5.89 18.99 -7.66
C ALA A 128 -6.54 20.31 -7.24
N SER A 129 -7.03 20.41 -5.99
CA SER A 129 -7.63 21.64 -5.48
C SER A 129 -6.65 22.81 -5.43
N ALA A 130 -5.40 22.56 -5.00
CA ALA A 130 -4.34 23.59 -4.99
C ALA A 130 -4.00 24.09 -6.41
N ASN A 131 -4.14 23.20 -7.41
CA ASN A 131 -3.81 23.48 -8.80
C ASN A 131 -5.00 23.87 -9.66
N SER A 132 -6.20 23.87 -9.12
CA SER A 132 -7.46 24.19 -9.84
C SER A 132 -7.66 23.32 -11.10
N CYS A 133 -7.30 22.05 -11.02
CA CYS A 133 -7.41 21.05 -12.09
C CYS A 133 -8.31 19.88 -11.68
N SER A 134 -8.56 18.94 -12.58
CA SER A 134 -9.29 17.70 -12.34
C SER A 134 -8.37 16.61 -11.77
N ALA A 135 -8.96 15.52 -11.27
CA ALA A 135 -8.23 14.34 -10.85
C ALA A 135 -7.40 13.73 -12.00
N ALA A 136 -7.98 13.67 -13.20
CA ALA A 136 -7.32 13.15 -14.40
C ALA A 136 -6.02 13.91 -14.75
N ASP A 137 -6.00 15.23 -14.56
CA ASP A 137 -4.83 16.07 -14.86
C ASP A 137 -3.64 15.78 -13.94
N CYS A 138 -3.88 15.17 -12.77
CA CYS A 138 -2.84 14.83 -11.79
C CYS A 138 -2.13 13.50 -12.11
N ILE A 139 -2.67 12.66 -13.01
CA ILE A 139 -2.12 11.32 -13.29
C ILE A 139 -0.73 11.43 -13.93
N GLY A 140 0.22 10.75 -13.31
CA GLY A 140 1.63 10.70 -13.69
C GLY A 140 2.56 11.40 -12.71
N PRO A 141 3.88 11.35 -12.94
CA PRO A 141 4.85 11.94 -12.03
C PRO A 141 4.93 13.47 -12.17
N ASN A 142 4.82 14.19 -11.04
CA ASN A 142 5.02 15.63 -10.91
C ASN A 142 4.23 16.44 -11.97
N LYS A 143 2.96 16.14 -12.16
CA LYS A 143 2.09 16.80 -13.14
C LYS A 143 1.64 18.20 -12.72
N CYS A 144 1.55 18.44 -11.44
CA CYS A 144 1.07 19.68 -10.85
C CYS A 144 2.19 20.68 -10.60
N LYS A 145 1.87 21.97 -10.69
CA LYS A 145 2.86 23.06 -10.52
C LYS A 145 2.97 23.54 -9.07
N LEU A 146 1.86 23.54 -8.37
CA LEU A 146 1.79 23.97 -6.98
C LEU A 146 1.74 22.73 -6.07
N PRO A 147 2.34 22.78 -4.87
CA PRO A 147 2.24 21.71 -3.92
C PRO A 147 0.78 21.53 -3.46
N ALA A 148 0.46 20.33 -2.99
CA ALA A 148 -0.85 20.03 -2.43
C ALA A 148 -1.22 20.96 -1.25
N LEU A 149 -2.52 21.15 -1.01
CA LEU A 149 -3.00 21.75 0.24
C LEU A 149 -2.46 20.95 1.45
N PRO A 150 -2.40 21.57 2.65
CA PRO A 150 -2.07 20.81 3.86
C PRO A 150 -2.88 19.52 3.96
N PHE A 151 -2.17 18.39 4.02
CA PHE A 151 -2.78 17.06 4.02
C PHE A 151 -2.36 16.29 5.27
N PHE A 152 -3.30 15.54 5.85
CA PHE A 152 -3.16 14.73 7.05
C PHE A 152 -3.81 13.37 6.84
N ALA A 153 -3.39 12.34 7.58
CA ALA A 153 -3.93 10.99 7.42
C ALA A 153 -4.11 10.25 8.75
N ILE A 154 -5.23 9.53 8.86
CA ILE A 154 -5.53 8.56 9.92
C ILE A 154 -5.94 7.26 9.22
N PRO A 155 -5.03 6.30 9.01
CA PRO A 155 -5.37 5.02 8.42
C PRO A 155 -6.26 4.21 9.37
N THR A 156 -7.30 3.56 8.81
CA THR A 156 -8.15 2.60 9.55
C THR A 156 -7.88 1.16 9.16
N THR A 157 -6.92 0.94 8.25
CA THR A 157 -6.41 -0.37 7.84
C THR A 157 -4.88 -0.39 7.96
N ALA A 158 -4.32 -1.54 8.25
CA ALA A 158 -2.88 -1.77 8.31
C ALA A 158 -2.42 -2.57 7.08
N GLY A 159 -2.24 -1.91 5.94
CA GLY A 159 -1.93 -2.58 4.67
C GLY A 159 -1.13 -1.73 3.72
N THR A 160 -1.78 -0.79 3.07
CA THR A 160 -1.19 0.00 1.99
C THR A 160 -0.02 0.88 2.40
N GLY A 161 0.00 1.33 3.67
CA GLY A 161 0.99 2.31 4.13
C GLY A 161 0.92 3.63 3.36
N SER A 162 -0.21 3.93 2.70
CA SER A 162 -0.35 5.11 1.85
C SER A 162 -0.08 6.40 2.61
N GLU A 163 -0.32 6.45 3.92
CA GLU A 163 0.02 7.58 4.77
C GLU A 163 1.53 7.89 4.83
N GLY A 164 2.39 6.96 4.37
CA GLY A 164 3.85 7.14 4.26
C GLY A 164 4.34 7.39 2.83
N THR A 165 3.48 7.33 1.80
CA THR A 165 3.90 7.32 0.41
C THR A 165 3.67 8.64 -0.33
N CYS A 166 4.48 8.89 -1.36
CA CYS A 166 4.28 9.97 -2.35
C CYS A 166 3.41 9.53 -3.54
N ILE A 167 2.71 8.41 -3.42
CA ILE A 167 1.93 7.80 -4.50
C ILE A 167 0.46 7.77 -4.09
N ALA A 168 -0.43 8.01 -5.04
CA ALA A 168 -1.86 7.72 -4.94
C ALA A 168 -2.32 7.02 -6.21
N VAL A 169 -3.24 6.07 -6.09
CA VAL A 169 -3.79 5.32 -7.22
C VAL A 169 -5.27 5.63 -7.35
N ILE A 170 -5.67 6.13 -8.51
CA ILE A 170 -7.08 6.36 -8.87
C ILE A 170 -7.39 5.69 -10.19
N SER A 171 -8.63 5.26 -10.38
CA SER A 171 -9.06 4.53 -11.56
C SER A 171 -9.76 5.45 -12.56
N ASP A 172 -9.60 5.16 -13.84
CA ASP A 172 -10.39 5.79 -14.90
C ASP A 172 -11.87 5.43 -14.76
N ASN A 173 -12.76 6.38 -15.06
CA ASN A 173 -14.20 6.20 -14.87
C ASN A 173 -14.84 5.12 -15.76
N GLU A 174 -14.29 4.92 -16.97
CA GLU A 174 -14.88 4.06 -18.00
C GLU A 174 -14.12 2.73 -18.11
N THR A 175 -12.79 2.82 -18.17
CA THR A 175 -11.93 1.67 -18.42
C THR A 175 -11.51 0.95 -17.15
N HIS A 176 -11.69 1.58 -15.98
CA HIS A 176 -11.17 1.15 -14.67
C HIS A 176 -9.64 0.94 -14.65
N ALA A 177 -8.93 1.44 -15.66
CA ALA A 177 -7.48 1.41 -15.68
C ALA A 177 -6.91 2.26 -14.54
N LYS A 178 -5.98 1.67 -13.78
CA LYS A 178 -5.35 2.35 -12.63
C LYS A 178 -4.35 3.39 -13.09
N GLY A 179 -4.49 4.62 -12.61
CA GLY A 179 -3.58 5.75 -12.84
C GLY A 179 -2.84 6.12 -11.55
N GLY A 180 -1.52 6.14 -11.61
CA GLY A 180 -0.69 6.59 -10.48
C GLY A 180 -0.47 8.10 -10.51
N VAL A 181 -0.75 8.78 -9.41
CA VAL A 181 -0.33 10.17 -9.14
C VAL A 181 0.92 10.10 -8.27
N ILE A 182 2.02 10.69 -8.71
CA ILE A 182 3.30 10.63 -7.99
C ILE A 182 3.80 12.06 -7.78
N ASP A 183 3.79 12.50 -6.52
CA ASP A 183 4.22 13.84 -6.14
C ASP A 183 4.62 13.88 -4.65
N ASN A 184 5.78 14.45 -4.34
CA ASN A 184 6.23 14.52 -2.94
C ASN A 184 5.33 15.42 -2.07
N SER A 185 4.58 16.33 -2.64
CA SER A 185 3.68 17.22 -1.89
C SER A 185 2.41 16.52 -1.38
N ILE A 186 2.09 15.31 -1.89
CA ILE A 186 0.96 14.51 -1.39
C ILE A 186 1.33 13.61 -0.20
N ILE A 187 2.60 13.61 0.23
CA ILE A 187 2.97 13.00 1.50
C ILE A 187 2.30 13.81 2.61
N PRO A 188 1.60 13.17 3.57
CA PRO A 188 0.95 13.90 4.65
C PRO A 188 1.95 14.75 5.45
N ARG A 189 1.54 15.92 5.92
CA ARG A 189 2.32 16.69 6.89
C ARG A 189 2.43 15.99 8.22
N ALA A 190 1.35 15.31 8.62
CA ALA A 190 1.33 14.44 9.78
C ALA A 190 0.34 13.31 9.59
N ALA A 191 0.61 12.17 10.24
CA ALA A 191 -0.26 11.00 10.27
C ALA A 191 -0.44 10.48 11.70
N ALA A 192 -1.55 9.82 11.99
CA ALA A 192 -1.78 9.15 13.26
C ALA A 192 -2.05 7.67 13.02
N LEU A 193 -1.20 6.83 13.57
CA LEU A 193 -1.31 5.37 13.57
C LEU A 193 -2.01 4.96 14.88
N ASP A 194 -3.33 5.12 14.90
CA ASP A 194 -4.15 4.87 16.09
C ASP A 194 -4.79 3.47 16.01
N PRO A 195 -4.35 2.51 16.84
CA PRO A 195 -4.94 1.17 16.83
C PRO A 195 -6.42 1.16 17.22
N GLY A 196 -6.88 2.18 17.95
CA GLY A 196 -8.29 2.30 18.37
C GLY A 196 -9.25 2.47 17.21
N VAL A 197 -8.85 3.16 16.12
CA VAL A 197 -9.70 3.30 14.93
C VAL A 197 -9.68 2.06 14.02
N MET A 198 -8.84 1.08 14.32
CA MET A 198 -8.73 -0.19 13.61
C MET A 198 -9.46 -1.34 14.35
N GLN A 199 -9.95 -1.11 15.57
CA GLN A 199 -10.78 -2.08 16.30
C GLN A 199 -12.05 -2.38 15.50
N GLY A 200 -12.51 -3.60 15.56
CA GLY A 200 -13.70 -4.02 14.81
C GLY A 200 -13.49 -4.23 13.31
N LEU A 201 -12.30 -3.98 12.76
CA LEU A 201 -11.99 -4.33 11.38
C LEU A 201 -12.12 -5.86 11.21
N PRO A 202 -12.94 -6.35 10.25
CA PRO A 202 -13.14 -7.78 10.04
C PRO A 202 -11.83 -8.55 9.82
N ALA A 203 -11.75 -9.77 10.36
CA ALA A 203 -10.54 -10.59 10.30
C ALA A 203 -10.05 -10.82 8.86
N HIS A 204 -10.95 -11.04 7.89
CA HIS A 204 -10.59 -11.24 6.49
C HIS A 204 -9.98 -9.97 5.85
N ILE A 205 -10.42 -8.77 6.25
CA ILE A 205 -9.81 -7.50 5.79
C ILE A 205 -8.46 -7.30 6.48
N THR A 206 -8.38 -7.58 7.80
CA THR A 206 -7.10 -7.55 8.53
C THR A 206 -6.08 -8.47 7.89
N ALA A 207 -6.47 -9.70 7.53
CA ALA A 207 -5.62 -10.68 6.86
C ALA A 207 -5.12 -10.18 5.50
N ALA A 208 -6.03 -9.76 4.63
CA ALA A 208 -5.70 -9.29 3.29
C ALA A 208 -4.79 -8.05 3.33
N THR A 209 -5.12 -7.05 4.15
CA THR A 209 -4.31 -5.83 4.25
C THR A 209 -2.96 -6.09 4.92
N GLY A 210 -2.91 -6.94 5.96
CA GLY A 210 -1.64 -7.30 6.59
C GLY A 210 -0.69 -8.06 5.67
N MET A 211 -1.22 -8.91 4.79
CA MET A 211 -0.43 -9.59 3.76
C MET A 211 0.02 -8.65 2.64
N ASP A 212 -0.76 -7.61 2.35
CA ASP A 212 -0.34 -6.52 1.47
C ASP A 212 0.89 -5.79 2.04
N ALA A 213 0.85 -5.41 3.32
CA ALA A 213 1.99 -4.81 4.01
C ALA A 213 3.22 -5.76 4.03
N LEU A 214 3.01 -7.07 4.20
CA LEU A 214 4.11 -8.05 4.12
C LEU A 214 4.70 -8.11 2.70
N THR A 215 3.86 -8.02 1.69
CA THR A 215 4.30 -7.98 0.29
C THR A 215 5.13 -6.73 0.01
N HIS A 216 4.70 -5.57 0.49
CA HIS A 216 5.47 -4.32 0.43
C HIS A 216 6.86 -4.49 1.08
N ALA A 217 6.89 -5.03 2.30
CA ALA A 217 8.11 -5.25 3.06
C ALA A 217 9.10 -6.17 2.31
N ILE A 218 8.61 -7.29 1.78
CA ILE A 218 9.45 -8.28 1.11
C ILE A 218 9.88 -7.78 -0.27
N GLU A 219 8.96 -7.31 -1.11
CA GLU A 219 9.31 -6.88 -2.48
C GLU A 219 10.26 -5.68 -2.49
N SER A 220 10.05 -4.69 -1.61
CA SER A 220 10.98 -3.57 -1.47
C SER A 220 12.37 -4.02 -1.02
N TYR A 221 12.45 -5.02 -0.13
CA TYR A 221 13.70 -5.52 0.40
C TYR A 221 14.46 -6.36 -0.63
N ILE A 222 13.83 -7.35 -1.29
CA ILE A 222 14.48 -8.18 -2.29
C ILE A 222 14.73 -7.47 -3.62
N GLY A 223 14.09 -6.33 -3.85
CA GLY A 223 14.24 -5.51 -5.05
C GLY A 223 15.62 -4.89 -5.18
N THR A 224 15.95 -4.41 -6.39
CA THR A 224 17.28 -3.87 -6.72
C THR A 224 17.43 -2.37 -6.44
N PHE A 225 16.40 -1.68 -5.95
CA PHE A 225 16.43 -0.25 -5.62
C PHE A 225 16.62 0.02 -4.12
N GLY A 226 16.69 -1.03 -3.30
CA GLY A 226 16.88 -0.92 -1.86
C GLY A 226 18.11 -0.09 -1.47
N ASN A 227 18.00 0.60 -0.37
CA ASN A 227 19.07 1.32 0.30
C ASN A 227 18.98 1.07 1.81
N ALA A 228 19.97 1.49 2.59
CA ALA A 228 20.02 1.20 4.03
C ALA A 228 18.76 1.65 4.79
N GLU A 229 18.09 2.70 4.35
CA GLU A 229 16.86 3.20 4.97
C GLU A 229 15.65 2.33 4.61
N THR A 230 15.44 2.03 3.33
CA THR A 230 14.35 1.15 2.87
C THR A 230 14.53 -0.26 3.39
N ASP A 231 15.77 -0.74 3.49
CA ASP A 231 16.12 -2.04 4.05
C ASP A 231 15.72 -2.14 5.53
N PHE A 232 16.04 -1.11 6.31
CA PHE A 232 15.60 -1.03 7.70
C PHE A 232 14.08 -1.13 7.82
N TYR A 233 13.33 -0.35 7.01
CA TYR A 233 11.87 -0.38 7.03
C TYR A 233 11.29 -1.72 6.58
N GLY A 234 11.81 -2.32 5.52
CA GLY A 234 11.38 -3.63 5.03
C GLY A 234 11.56 -4.73 6.07
N LEU A 235 12.74 -4.82 6.68
CA LEU A 235 13.02 -5.82 7.73
C LEU A 235 12.17 -5.61 8.98
N ALA A 236 12.04 -4.37 9.46
CA ALA A 236 11.21 -4.06 10.63
C ALA A 236 9.73 -4.37 10.36
N SER A 237 9.22 -4.01 9.18
CA SER A 237 7.85 -4.32 8.76
C SER A 237 7.60 -5.83 8.73
N ALA A 238 8.43 -6.59 8.05
CA ALA A 238 8.28 -8.05 7.94
C ALA A 238 8.27 -8.73 9.31
N LYS A 239 9.19 -8.35 10.22
CA LYS A 239 9.24 -8.86 11.59
C LYS A 239 7.95 -8.60 12.35
N LEU A 240 7.48 -7.35 12.38
CA LEU A 240 6.27 -6.97 13.09
C LEU A 240 5.05 -7.74 12.56
N ILE A 241 4.96 -7.97 11.25
CA ILE A 241 3.85 -8.69 10.64
C ILE A 241 3.88 -10.17 11.02
N PHE A 242 5.03 -10.84 10.91
CA PHE A 242 5.15 -12.26 11.28
C PHE A 242 4.83 -12.52 12.75
N GLU A 243 5.10 -11.56 13.63
CA GLU A 243 4.82 -11.66 15.07
C GLU A 243 3.36 -11.34 15.41
N ASN A 244 2.68 -10.45 14.65
CA ASN A 244 1.43 -9.85 15.11
C ASN A 244 0.21 -10.07 14.21
N LEU A 245 0.37 -10.35 12.90
CA LEU A 245 -0.78 -10.44 11.98
C LEU A 245 -1.80 -11.49 12.41
N SER A 246 -1.33 -12.70 12.78
CA SER A 246 -2.25 -13.74 13.27
C SER A 246 -3.00 -13.31 14.53
N ARG A 247 -2.30 -12.65 15.48
CA ARG A 247 -2.94 -12.13 16.70
C ARG A 247 -4.03 -11.12 16.37
N ALA A 248 -3.74 -10.17 15.45
CA ALA A 248 -4.69 -9.17 15.03
C ALA A 248 -5.90 -9.76 14.28
N CYS A 249 -5.71 -10.89 13.56
CA CYS A 249 -6.82 -11.63 12.92
C CYS A 249 -7.64 -12.42 13.93
N ASP A 250 -6.98 -13.10 14.88
CA ASP A 250 -7.63 -13.94 15.89
C ASP A 250 -8.40 -13.11 16.92
N ASN A 251 -7.89 -11.91 17.27
CA ASN A 251 -8.51 -10.99 18.21
C ASN A 251 -8.38 -9.55 17.71
N GLY A 252 -9.45 -9.05 17.10
CA GLY A 252 -9.52 -7.68 16.58
C GLY A 252 -9.40 -6.58 17.64
N ASP A 253 -9.57 -6.90 18.92
CA ASP A 253 -9.46 -5.98 20.05
C ASP A 253 -8.05 -5.98 20.69
N ASP A 254 -7.11 -6.78 20.20
CA ASP A 254 -5.71 -6.76 20.63
C ASP A 254 -5.04 -5.48 20.13
N LEU A 255 -5.11 -4.42 20.94
CA LEU A 255 -4.57 -3.10 20.60
C LEU A 255 -3.05 -3.12 20.35
N GLU A 256 -2.31 -3.98 21.05
CA GLU A 256 -0.87 -4.11 20.85
C GLU A 256 -0.57 -4.70 19.45
N ALA A 257 -1.30 -5.76 19.07
CA ALA A 257 -1.16 -6.33 17.74
C ALA A 257 -1.62 -5.36 16.65
N ARG A 258 -2.72 -4.60 16.87
CA ARG A 258 -3.18 -3.55 15.94
C ARG A 258 -2.16 -2.43 15.77
N GLU A 259 -1.54 -1.96 16.86
CA GLU A 259 -0.49 -0.93 16.82
C GLU A 259 0.74 -1.42 16.06
N ALA A 260 1.19 -2.65 16.35
CA ALA A 260 2.29 -3.27 15.63
C ALA A 260 2.01 -3.40 14.13
N MET A 261 0.79 -3.80 13.75
CA MET A 261 0.39 -3.89 12.35
C MET A 261 0.29 -2.51 11.68
N ALA A 262 -0.24 -1.48 12.37
CA ALA A 262 -0.27 -0.12 11.85
C ALA A 262 1.14 0.43 11.56
N LEU A 263 2.06 0.21 12.50
CA LEU A 263 3.46 0.60 12.33
C LEU A 263 4.14 -0.18 11.20
N ALA A 264 3.88 -1.48 11.10
CA ALA A 264 4.41 -2.34 10.04
C ALA A 264 3.94 -1.88 8.65
N SER A 265 2.65 -1.58 8.50
CA SER A 265 2.08 -1.04 7.27
C SER A 265 2.74 0.29 6.87
N TYR A 266 2.87 1.21 7.82
CA TYR A 266 3.56 2.48 7.60
C TYR A 266 5.01 2.29 7.14
N TYR A 267 5.76 1.38 7.77
CA TYR A 267 7.13 1.05 7.35
C TYR A 267 7.16 0.45 5.94
N GLY A 268 6.23 -0.47 5.61
CA GLY A 268 6.08 -0.99 4.25
C GLY A 268 5.88 0.13 3.22
N GLY A 269 4.98 1.10 3.52
CA GLY A 269 4.74 2.28 2.70
C GLY A 269 5.99 3.14 2.50
N LEU A 270 6.75 3.41 3.57
CA LEU A 270 8.02 4.15 3.48
C LEU A 270 9.05 3.40 2.60
N ALA A 271 9.12 2.07 2.71
CA ALA A 271 10.04 1.26 1.93
C ALA A 271 9.71 1.33 0.43
N ILE A 272 8.45 1.09 0.03
CA ILE A 272 8.05 1.07 -1.38
C ILE A 272 8.10 2.45 -2.05
N THR A 273 8.06 3.53 -1.29
CA THR A 273 8.16 4.89 -1.85
C THR A 273 9.45 5.10 -2.64
N GLN A 274 10.53 4.44 -2.27
CA GLN A 274 11.83 4.51 -2.97
C GLN A 274 12.21 3.20 -3.65
N ALA A 275 11.95 2.05 -2.97
CA ALA A 275 12.34 0.74 -3.48
C ALA A 275 11.33 0.15 -4.48
N LEU A 276 10.12 0.72 -4.57
CA LEU A 276 9.01 0.22 -5.38
C LEU A 276 8.59 -1.21 -4.98
N VAL A 277 7.84 -1.85 -5.86
CA VAL A 277 7.25 -3.19 -5.70
C VAL A 277 7.78 -4.14 -6.79
N GLY A 278 7.22 -5.34 -6.93
CA GLY A 278 7.72 -6.34 -7.85
C GLY A 278 6.64 -7.14 -8.59
N TYR A 279 6.91 -8.42 -8.89
CA TYR A 279 6.02 -9.29 -9.65
C TYR A 279 4.76 -9.70 -8.90
N VAL A 280 4.77 -9.69 -7.56
CA VAL A 280 3.54 -9.95 -6.80
C VAL A 280 2.51 -8.90 -7.15
N HIS A 281 2.88 -7.64 -7.06
CA HIS A 281 2.01 -6.52 -7.43
C HIS A 281 1.66 -6.53 -8.92
N ALA A 282 2.61 -6.80 -9.82
CA ALA A 282 2.37 -6.84 -11.24
C ALA A 282 1.31 -7.89 -11.64
N ILE A 283 1.27 -9.04 -10.97
CA ILE A 283 0.27 -10.08 -11.22
C ILE A 283 -1.05 -9.71 -10.54
N SER A 284 -0.99 -9.32 -9.26
CA SER A 284 -2.17 -8.99 -8.46
C SER A 284 -2.97 -7.80 -9.02
N HIS A 285 -2.32 -6.74 -9.50
CA HIS A 285 -2.99 -5.61 -10.14
C HIS A 285 -3.85 -6.05 -11.33
N ASN A 286 -3.33 -6.95 -12.15
CA ASN A 286 -4.04 -7.45 -13.32
C ASN A 286 -5.18 -8.42 -12.96
N LEU A 287 -5.06 -9.18 -11.87
CA LEU A 287 -6.17 -9.95 -11.29
C LEU A 287 -7.26 -9.02 -10.74
N GLY A 288 -6.87 -7.96 -10.07
CA GLY A 288 -7.80 -6.93 -9.60
C GLY A 288 -8.54 -6.23 -10.74
N ALA A 289 -7.82 -5.80 -11.77
CA ALA A 289 -8.39 -5.12 -12.94
C ALA A 289 -9.35 -6.02 -13.73
N ARG A 290 -9.01 -7.31 -13.88
CA ARG A 290 -9.79 -8.25 -14.70
C ARG A 290 -11.01 -8.82 -13.97
N TYR A 291 -10.86 -9.16 -12.70
CA TYR A 291 -11.84 -9.94 -11.93
C TYR A 291 -12.35 -9.26 -10.66
N GLY A 292 -11.86 -8.07 -10.33
CA GLY A 292 -12.23 -7.39 -9.09
C GLY A 292 -11.67 -8.06 -7.83
N VAL A 293 -10.58 -8.85 -7.94
CA VAL A 293 -9.92 -9.45 -6.78
C VAL A 293 -9.43 -8.32 -5.86
N PRO A 294 -9.81 -8.31 -4.56
CA PRO A 294 -9.31 -7.30 -3.64
C PRO A 294 -7.78 -7.29 -3.60
N HIS A 295 -7.17 -6.11 -3.67
CA HIS A 295 -5.72 -5.92 -3.87
C HIS A 295 -4.86 -6.74 -2.91
N GLY A 296 -5.08 -6.59 -1.59
CA GLY A 296 -4.32 -7.32 -0.58
C GLY A 296 -4.53 -8.83 -0.62
N LEU A 297 -5.74 -9.29 -1.01
CA LEU A 297 -6.02 -10.72 -1.21
C LEU A 297 -5.21 -11.26 -2.40
N GLY A 298 -5.22 -10.54 -3.51
CA GLY A 298 -4.42 -10.90 -4.69
C GLY A 298 -2.93 -10.99 -4.37
N ASN A 299 -2.39 -9.99 -3.65
CA ASN A 299 -1.00 -10.01 -3.19
C ASN A 299 -0.72 -11.21 -2.29
N ALA A 300 -1.60 -11.52 -1.33
CA ALA A 300 -1.45 -12.65 -0.43
C ALA A 300 -1.38 -14.00 -1.15
N MET A 301 -2.24 -14.20 -2.15
CA MET A 301 -2.28 -15.42 -2.95
C MET A 301 -1.04 -15.58 -3.85
N VAL A 302 -0.58 -14.48 -4.46
CA VAL A 302 0.52 -14.48 -5.43
C VAL A 302 1.89 -14.58 -4.75
N LEU A 303 2.06 -13.94 -3.57
CA LEU A 303 3.34 -13.78 -2.87
C LEU A 303 4.15 -15.07 -2.75
N PRO A 304 3.63 -16.18 -2.18
CA PRO A 304 4.45 -17.38 -1.98
C PRO A 304 4.92 -18.01 -3.29
N HIS A 305 4.15 -17.92 -4.36
CA HIS A 305 4.53 -18.43 -5.68
C HIS A 305 5.67 -17.63 -6.32
N VAL A 306 5.64 -16.30 -6.16
CA VAL A 306 6.71 -15.42 -6.65
C VAL A 306 8.00 -15.65 -5.86
N LEU A 307 7.90 -15.79 -4.54
CA LEU A 307 9.06 -16.07 -3.69
C LEU A 307 9.70 -17.43 -4.03
N GLU A 308 8.89 -18.46 -4.30
CA GLU A 308 9.40 -19.77 -4.74
C GLU A 308 10.23 -19.68 -6.03
N LEU A 309 9.81 -18.82 -6.97
CA LEU A 309 10.58 -18.61 -8.22
C LEU A 309 11.82 -17.74 -8.02
N LEU A 310 11.84 -16.85 -7.04
CA LEU A 310 12.94 -15.92 -6.79
C LEU A 310 13.93 -16.42 -5.74
N LYS A 311 13.66 -17.52 -5.05
CA LYS A 311 14.42 -17.95 -3.88
C LYS A 311 15.91 -18.19 -4.13
N GLU A 312 16.30 -18.58 -5.35
CA GLU A 312 17.71 -18.73 -5.70
C GLU A 312 18.37 -17.39 -6.07
N ASP A 313 17.64 -16.55 -6.83
CA ASP A 313 18.14 -15.25 -7.30
C ASP A 313 18.22 -14.22 -6.17
N ALA A 314 17.37 -14.33 -5.14
CA ALA A 314 17.29 -13.44 -4.00
C ALA A 314 17.66 -14.11 -2.66
N ALA A 315 18.30 -15.30 -2.68
CA ALA A 315 18.61 -16.07 -1.49
C ALA A 315 19.26 -15.27 -0.35
N PRO A 316 20.29 -14.44 -0.57
CA PRO A 316 20.91 -13.66 0.51
C PRO A 316 19.91 -12.72 1.17
N ARG A 317 19.12 -11.99 0.37
CA ARG A 317 18.15 -11.01 0.88
C ARG A 317 16.97 -11.70 1.59
N MET A 318 16.47 -12.82 1.06
CA MET A 318 15.43 -13.63 1.69
C MET A 318 15.90 -14.24 3.01
N ALA A 319 17.17 -14.68 3.07
CA ALA A 319 17.79 -15.19 4.30
C ALA A 319 17.86 -14.12 5.40
N GLU A 320 18.22 -12.89 5.05
CA GLU A 320 18.23 -11.78 5.99
C GLU A 320 16.84 -11.49 6.56
N ILE A 321 15.76 -11.51 5.73
CA ILE A 321 14.39 -11.39 6.21
C ILE A 321 14.06 -12.53 7.19
N ALA A 322 14.41 -13.78 6.82
CA ALA A 322 14.15 -14.94 7.67
C ALA A 322 14.84 -14.84 9.04
N LEU A 323 16.10 -14.41 9.06
CA LEU A 323 16.84 -14.20 10.31
C LEU A 323 16.23 -13.10 11.20
N HIS A 324 15.88 -11.95 10.60
CA HIS A 324 15.28 -10.84 11.33
C HIS A 324 13.89 -11.18 11.86
N ALA A 325 13.14 -12.01 11.14
CA ALA A 325 11.84 -12.53 11.57
C ALA A 325 11.95 -13.72 12.57
N GLY A 326 13.17 -14.15 12.93
CA GLY A 326 13.38 -15.26 13.87
C GLY A 326 12.99 -16.63 13.32
N LEU A 327 13.05 -16.83 11.99
CA LEU A 327 12.64 -18.08 11.34
C LEU A 327 13.78 -19.12 11.25
N GLY A 328 14.99 -18.75 11.60
CA GLY A 328 16.15 -19.65 11.56
C GLY A 328 17.37 -19.07 12.24
N GLU A 329 18.49 -19.79 12.14
CA GLU A 329 19.75 -19.48 12.80
C GLU A 329 20.81 -19.04 11.79
N SER A 330 21.72 -18.14 12.18
CA SER A 330 22.80 -17.63 11.33
C SER A 330 23.82 -18.69 10.87
N THR A 331 23.74 -19.88 11.40
CA THR A 331 24.56 -21.06 10.99
C THR A 331 23.97 -21.82 9.81
N GLU A 332 22.74 -21.51 9.40
CA GLU A 332 22.06 -22.15 8.28
C GLU A 332 22.48 -21.48 6.95
N SER A 333 22.37 -22.23 5.84
CA SER A 333 22.65 -21.68 4.52
C SER A 333 21.58 -20.67 4.09
N GLU A 334 21.96 -19.70 3.28
CA GLU A 334 21.03 -18.71 2.70
C GLU A 334 19.85 -19.38 1.97
N SER A 335 20.12 -20.47 1.22
CA SER A 335 19.06 -21.22 0.53
C SER A 335 18.08 -21.88 1.51
N ALA A 336 18.55 -22.42 2.64
CA ALA A 336 17.67 -23.00 3.66
C ALA A 336 16.82 -21.91 4.35
N LEU A 337 17.42 -20.78 4.67
CA LEU A 337 16.71 -19.63 5.25
C LEU A 337 15.69 -19.03 4.27
N ALA A 338 16.04 -18.92 2.98
CA ALA A 338 15.11 -18.46 1.95
C ALA A 338 13.91 -19.42 1.82
N GLN A 339 14.12 -20.74 1.89
CA GLN A 339 13.02 -21.71 1.88
C GLN A 339 12.13 -21.55 3.12
N LYS A 340 12.72 -21.36 4.31
CA LYS A 340 11.94 -21.11 5.54
C LYS A 340 11.07 -19.86 5.44
N LEU A 341 11.52 -18.82 4.77
CA LEU A 341 10.69 -17.64 4.50
C LEU A 341 9.48 -17.99 3.63
N VAL A 342 9.68 -18.74 2.54
CA VAL A 342 8.58 -19.18 1.66
C VAL A 342 7.58 -20.04 2.45
N ASP A 343 8.08 -21.03 3.20
CA ASP A 343 7.25 -21.92 4.01
C ASP A 343 6.43 -21.13 5.04
N ARG A 344 7.06 -20.15 5.68
CA ARG A 344 6.39 -19.27 6.67
C ARG A 344 5.30 -18.43 6.06
N VAL A 345 5.46 -17.93 4.84
CA VAL A 345 4.40 -17.18 4.12
C VAL A 345 3.22 -18.11 3.83
N TRP A 346 3.46 -19.35 3.38
CA TRP A 346 2.41 -20.35 3.19
C TRP A 346 1.67 -20.69 4.48
N GLU A 347 2.40 -20.91 5.58
CA GLU A 347 1.81 -21.19 6.90
C GLU A 347 0.95 -20.01 7.37
N LEU A 348 1.44 -18.78 7.21
CA LEU A 348 0.71 -17.58 7.59
C LEU A 348 -0.59 -17.46 6.80
N ASN A 349 -0.54 -17.61 5.46
CA ASN A 349 -1.72 -17.58 4.61
C ASN A 349 -2.78 -18.59 5.06
N ARG A 350 -2.39 -19.84 5.26
CA ARG A 350 -3.31 -20.90 5.76
C ARG A 350 -3.90 -20.54 7.12
N LYS A 351 -3.07 -20.03 8.04
CA LYS A 351 -3.51 -19.70 9.40
C LYS A 351 -4.53 -18.57 9.42
N ILE A 352 -4.40 -17.56 8.57
CA ILE A 352 -5.30 -16.39 8.53
C ILE A 352 -6.42 -16.54 7.49
N GLY A 353 -6.57 -17.73 6.87
CA GLY A 353 -7.68 -18.04 5.97
C GLY A 353 -7.57 -17.45 4.57
N ILE A 354 -6.36 -17.15 4.05
CA ILE A 354 -6.14 -16.78 2.65
C ILE A 354 -6.29 -18.03 1.77
N PRO A 355 -7.15 -18.02 0.73
CA PRO A 355 -7.30 -19.17 -0.17
C PRO A 355 -6.04 -19.38 -1.00
N GLU A 356 -5.70 -20.65 -1.26
CA GLU A 356 -4.56 -21.00 -2.12
C GLU A 356 -4.89 -20.84 -3.61
N THR A 357 -6.17 -20.98 -3.98
CA THR A 357 -6.66 -20.89 -5.36
C THR A 357 -7.93 -20.04 -5.45
N THR A 358 -8.30 -19.67 -6.68
CA THR A 358 -9.55 -18.96 -6.98
C THR A 358 -10.19 -19.53 -8.27
N ASP A 359 -11.52 -19.58 -8.32
CA ASP A 359 -12.31 -19.93 -9.48
C ASP A 359 -12.55 -18.76 -10.46
N LEU A 360 -12.05 -17.57 -10.12
CA LEU A 360 -12.21 -16.38 -10.95
C LEU A 360 -11.32 -16.41 -12.20
N ILE A 361 -10.13 -17.02 -12.11
CA ILE A 361 -9.17 -17.05 -13.23
C ILE A 361 -9.65 -18.04 -14.30
N LYS A 362 -9.97 -17.52 -15.48
CA LYS A 362 -10.44 -18.33 -16.60
C LYS A 362 -9.26 -18.76 -17.47
N PRO A 363 -9.24 -20.03 -17.94
CA PRO A 363 -8.15 -20.54 -18.79
C PRO A 363 -7.90 -19.70 -20.05
N GLU A 364 -8.97 -19.17 -20.67
CA GLU A 364 -8.89 -18.33 -21.86
C GLU A 364 -8.23 -16.96 -21.63
N ASP A 365 -8.21 -16.47 -20.40
CA ASP A 365 -7.64 -15.17 -20.06
C ASP A 365 -6.14 -15.26 -19.70
N ILE A 366 -5.61 -16.45 -19.43
CA ILE A 366 -4.24 -16.65 -18.91
C ILE A 366 -3.19 -16.03 -19.84
N ASP A 367 -3.31 -16.17 -21.15
CA ASP A 367 -2.34 -15.62 -22.11
C ASP A 367 -2.26 -14.08 -22.02
N GLU A 368 -3.41 -13.43 -21.97
CA GLU A 368 -3.50 -11.98 -21.82
C GLU A 368 -2.93 -11.53 -20.46
N LEU A 369 -3.33 -12.19 -19.36
CA LEU A 369 -2.83 -11.91 -18.02
C LEU A 369 -1.30 -12.05 -17.91
N VAL A 370 -0.72 -13.07 -18.57
CA VAL A 370 0.73 -13.24 -18.64
C VAL A 370 1.39 -12.05 -19.33
N ASP A 371 0.87 -11.61 -20.47
CA ASP A 371 1.48 -10.54 -21.25
C ASP A 371 1.40 -9.18 -20.51
N VAL A 372 0.26 -8.85 -19.91
CA VAL A 372 0.12 -7.60 -19.15
C VAL A 372 0.94 -7.62 -17.85
N SER A 373 0.96 -8.73 -17.12
CA SER A 373 1.75 -8.86 -15.89
C SER A 373 3.27 -8.78 -16.15
N LEU A 374 3.76 -9.40 -17.23
CA LEU A 374 5.17 -9.27 -17.61
C LEU A 374 5.51 -7.86 -18.09
N SER A 375 4.60 -7.20 -18.78
CA SER A 375 4.78 -5.81 -19.21
C SER A 375 4.93 -4.89 -18.00
N GLU A 376 4.04 -5.00 -17.02
CA GLU A 376 4.07 -4.23 -15.78
C GLU A 376 5.30 -4.56 -14.95
N GLY A 377 5.59 -5.83 -14.68
CA GLY A 377 6.74 -6.27 -13.90
C GLY A 377 8.09 -5.86 -14.50
N SER A 378 8.14 -5.59 -15.82
CA SER A 378 9.33 -5.04 -16.47
C SER A 378 9.68 -3.61 -16.03
N ALA A 379 8.74 -2.91 -15.39
CA ALA A 379 8.91 -1.56 -14.86
C ALA A 379 9.34 -1.56 -13.38
N TYR A 380 9.37 -2.70 -12.73
CA TYR A 380 9.72 -2.85 -11.32
C TYR A 380 11.15 -3.37 -11.11
N PRO A 381 11.82 -2.97 -10.03
CA PRO A 381 13.22 -3.33 -9.73
C PRO A 381 13.35 -4.74 -9.16
N THR A 382 12.83 -5.72 -9.86
CA THR A 382 12.85 -7.13 -9.45
C THR A 382 14.27 -7.73 -9.50
N PRO A 383 14.57 -8.73 -8.66
CA PRO A 383 15.87 -9.44 -8.70
C PRO A 383 16.20 -9.99 -10.09
N ARG A 384 15.19 -10.57 -10.75
CA ARG A 384 15.26 -10.98 -12.17
C ARG A 384 13.91 -10.82 -12.87
N PHE A 385 13.94 -10.80 -14.20
CA PHE A 385 12.72 -10.76 -15.00
C PHE A 385 12.22 -12.18 -15.28
N PHE A 386 10.91 -12.39 -15.07
CA PHE A 386 10.24 -13.64 -15.40
C PHE A 386 10.06 -13.79 -16.92
N ASP A 387 9.95 -15.05 -17.36
CA ASP A 387 9.50 -15.38 -18.71
C ASP A 387 7.99 -15.76 -18.73
N LYS A 388 7.47 -15.98 -19.93
CA LYS A 388 6.05 -16.33 -20.12
C LYS A 388 5.65 -17.65 -19.45
N HIS A 389 6.55 -18.63 -19.43
CA HIS A 389 6.29 -19.94 -18.83
C HIS A 389 6.20 -19.84 -17.31
N GLU A 390 7.08 -19.08 -16.68
CA GLU A 390 7.11 -18.84 -15.23
C GLU A 390 5.85 -18.09 -14.76
N CYS A 391 5.49 -17.00 -15.45
CA CYS A 391 4.30 -16.22 -15.12
C CYS A 391 3.02 -17.03 -15.32
N ARG A 392 2.94 -17.80 -16.43
CA ARG A 392 1.84 -18.71 -16.68
C ARG A 392 1.70 -19.75 -15.58
N GLY A 393 2.80 -20.40 -15.18
CA GLY A 393 2.78 -21.41 -14.13
C GLY A 393 2.29 -20.87 -12.78
N ILE A 394 2.45 -19.56 -12.47
CA ILE A 394 1.84 -18.94 -11.29
C ILE A 394 0.33 -18.87 -11.48
N LEU A 395 -0.16 -18.31 -12.61
CA LEU A 395 -1.59 -18.13 -12.86
C LEU A 395 -2.35 -19.46 -12.92
N GLU A 396 -1.75 -20.50 -13.51
CA GLU A 396 -2.31 -21.86 -13.54
C GLU A 396 -2.42 -22.49 -12.16
N ARG A 397 -1.45 -22.27 -11.26
CA ARG A 397 -1.52 -22.74 -9.87
C ARG A 397 -2.55 -21.97 -9.04
N LEU A 398 -2.77 -20.70 -9.34
CA LEU A 398 -3.80 -19.89 -8.68
C LEU A 398 -5.20 -20.21 -9.16
N SER A 399 -5.35 -20.69 -10.40
CA SER A 399 -6.64 -21.12 -10.94
C SER A 399 -7.08 -22.42 -10.25
N ALA A 400 -8.29 -22.43 -9.68
CA ALA A 400 -8.91 -23.67 -9.23
C ALA A 400 -9.15 -24.52 -10.48
N ALA A 401 -8.59 -25.73 -10.51
CA ALA A 401 -8.73 -26.67 -11.61
C ALA A 401 -10.16 -27.21 -11.73
#